data_ab3ae509631b31674cebee92dff1cd01
#
_entry.id   ab3ae509631b31674cebee92dff1cd01
#
_cell.length_a   1.000
_cell.length_b   1.000
_cell.length_c   1.000
_cell.angle_alpha   90.00
_cell.angle_beta   90.00
_cell.angle_gamma   90.00
#
_symmetry.space_group_name_H-M   'P 1'
#
loop_
_entity.id
_entity.type
_entity.pdbx_description
1 polymer ?
#
loop_
_entity_poly.entity_id
_entity_poly.type
_entity_poly.pdbx_seq_one_letter_code
_entity_poly.pdbx_strand_id
1 'polypeptide(L)'
;MKNNILFCLFFVLISCNDNSGSVSRDYNEPGTPLILISIDGFRWDYFDKTETPNLDELIESGVRSEGLIPSYPSKTFPNHLSIVTGSYPNNHGLVANRMYDEVFDEYYYIGQGSTAARDGKWINREPIWVTVENQSLRAMTMFWPTSDAEIMGVRPSNWFAYDESITNTQRMEQLLRWIELKGTKRPTFLASYFSDVDDAGHIYGPDTEETKEAIRSVDYEIGILINGLKDRGIFDEVNIMIVSDHGMTENYTDQVIFLDDYIDISTLELIDQGVFVPIRIEDHLPSKIDALFSSLENAHPNMHVYKKNGFPESFHLTDNRRIQDLTVVADDHWRILTHESFNPNRFPKGDHGYDPQYESMHGIFVGHGPGFKSGYIGPRIQNIHLYEMMCKIMDIIPASNDGNPSITTTFLQD
;
A
#
# COMPACT_ATOMS: atom_id res chain seq x y z
N MET A 1 21.54 54.81 12.66
CA MET A 1 22.05 53.83 11.71
C MET A 1 21.34 52.49 12.03
N LYS A 2 20.32 52.15 11.22
CA LYS A 2 19.55 50.89 11.35
C LYS A 2 20.11 49.94 10.31
N ASN A 3 20.74 48.84 10.76
CA ASN A 3 21.19 47.78 9.88
C ASN A 3 19.99 46.83 9.59
N ASN A 4 19.51 46.86 8.37
CA ASN A 4 18.61 45.84 7.84
C ASN A 4 19.47 44.65 7.42
N ILE A 5 19.33 43.52 8.17
CA ILE A 5 19.88 42.24 7.78
C ILE A 5 18.84 41.58 6.87
N LEU A 6 19.16 41.53 5.59
CA LEU A 6 18.40 40.81 4.58
C LEU A 6 18.71 39.31 4.70
N PHE A 7 17.77 38.53 5.22
CA PHE A 7 17.86 37.05 5.22
C PHE A 7 17.56 36.57 3.79
N CYS A 8 18.61 36.23 3.04
CA CYS A 8 18.44 35.45 1.82
C CYS A 8 18.22 33.97 2.21
N LEU A 9 16.96 33.48 2.10
CA LEU A 9 16.69 32.06 2.09
C LEU A 9 17.26 31.45 0.81
N PHE A 10 18.35 30.72 0.95
CA PHE A 10 18.84 29.85 -0.11
C PHE A 10 17.96 28.57 -0.12
N PHE A 11 17.04 28.49 -1.08
CA PHE A 11 16.39 27.22 -1.42
C PHE A 11 17.41 26.31 -2.12
N VAL A 12 17.84 25.28 -1.44
CA VAL A 12 18.62 24.20 -2.04
C VAL A 12 17.64 23.34 -2.84
N LEU A 13 17.61 23.52 -4.15
CA LEU A 13 17.00 22.59 -5.07
C LEU A 13 17.87 21.32 -5.07
N ILE A 14 17.46 20.29 -4.35
CA ILE A 14 18.07 18.98 -4.48
C ILE A 14 17.54 18.38 -5.79
N SER A 15 18.23 18.66 -6.86
CA SER A 15 18.08 17.93 -8.12
C SER A 15 18.99 16.72 -8.05
N CYS A 16 18.45 15.54 -7.81
CA CYS A 16 19.17 14.29 -8.07
C CYS A 16 19.27 14.11 -9.58
N ASN A 17 20.39 14.56 -10.15
CA ASN A 17 20.77 14.24 -11.51
C ASN A 17 21.65 13.00 -11.47
N ASP A 18 21.04 11.81 -11.60
CA ASP A 18 21.78 10.63 -11.99
C ASP A 18 21.95 10.67 -13.51
N ASN A 19 23.19 10.85 -13.94
CA ASN A 19 23.64 10.75 -15.33
C ASN A 19 23.68 9.27 -15.80
N SER A 20 22.53 8.62 -15.89
CA SER A 20 22.32 7.42 -16.69
C SER A 20 21.50 7.84 -17.92
N GLY A 21 22.05 7.61 -19.10
CA GLY A 21 21.61 8.14 -20.38
C GLY A 21 20.09 8.29 -20.52
N SER A 22 19.62 9.54 -20.52
CA SER A 22 18.23 9.87 -20.75
C SER A 22 17.88 9.55 -22.20
N VAL A 23 17.10 8.49 -22.38
CA VAL A 23 16.33 8.33 -23.62
C VAL A 23 15.34 9.48 -23.59
N SER A 24 15.45 10.44 -24.49
CA SER A 24 14.48 11.52 -24.65
C SER A 24 13.17 10.90 -25.14
N ARG A 25 12.19 10.79 -24.26
CA ARG A 25 10.84 10.38 -24.64
C ARG A 25 10.08 11.62 -25.10
N ASP A 26 9.39 11.53 -26.23
CA ASP A 26 8.40 12.50 -26.62
C ASP A 26 7.13 12.23 -25.81
N TYR A 27 6.66 13.23 -25.06
CA TYR A 27 5.46 13.12 -24.24
C TYR A 27 4.26 13.77 -24.91
N ASN A 28 3.10 13.17 -24.75
CA ASN A 28 1.81 13.72 -25.17
C ASN A 28 1.34 14.82 -24.19
N GLU A 29 0.41 15.65 -24.63
CA GLU A 29 -0.30 16.56 -23.74
C GLU A 29 -1.15 15.74 -22.76
N PRO A 30 -1.12 16.07 -21.45
CA PRO A 30 -1.88 15.34 -20.46
C PRO A 30 -3.38 15.62 -20.60
N GLY A 31 -4.19 14.60 -20.35
CA GLY A 31 -5.63 14.73 -20.09
C GLY A 31 -5.90 15.29 -18.68
N THR A 32 -7.06 14.95 -18.13
CA THR A 32 -7.40 15.28 -16.75
C THR A 32 -6.50 14.52 -15.78
N PRO A 33 -5.75 15.22 -14.89
CA PRO A 33 -4.84 14.55 -13.96
C PRO A 33 -5.55 13.75 -12.89
N LEU A 34 -4.87 12.69 -12.42
CA LEU A 34 -5.26 11.92 -11.25
C LEU A 34 -4.20 12.07 -10.14
N ILE A 35 -4.63 12.47 -8.95
CA ILE A 35 -3.83 12.47 -7.73
C ILE A 35 -4.29 11.28 -6.87
N LEU A 36 -3.40 10.30 -6.66
CA LEU A 36 -3.62 9.14 -5.82
C LEU A 36 -2.87 9.33 -4.50
N ILE A 37 -3.58 9.24 -3.37
CA ILE A 37 -2.97 9.32 -2.04
C ILE A 37 -3.36 8.08 -1.24
N SER A 38 -2.37 7.41 -0.66
CA SER A 38 -2.60 6.34 0.31
C SER A 38 -2.38 6.86 1.73
N ILE A 39 -3.34 6.51 2.60
CA ILE A 39 -3.22 6.65 4.06
C ILE A 39 -3.14 5.22 4.61
N ASP A 40 -1.92 4.78 4.93
CA ASP A 40 -1.65 3.43 5.42
C ASP A 40 -2.46 3.12 6.69
N GLY A 41 -3.06 1.94 6.75
CA GLY A 41 -3.78 1.46 7.93
C GLY A 41 -5.08 2.22 8.27
N PHE A 42 -5.59 3.08 7.37
CA PHE A 42 -6.84 3.81 7.62
C PHE A 42 -8.04 2.87 7.46
N ARG A 43 -8.55 2.35 8.59
CA ARG A 43 -9.65 1.39 8.62
C ARG A 43 -10.98 2.05 8.20
N TRP A 44 -11.83 1.30 7.51
CA TRP A 44 -13.07 1.77 6.90
C TRP A 44 -14.03 2.53 7.84
N ASP A 45 -14.00 2.22 9.15
CA ASP A 45 -14.88 2.82 10.18
C ASP A 45 -14.26 4.03 10.91
N TYR A 46 -13.06 4.47 10.55
CA TYR A 46 -12.39 5.59 11.20
C TYR A 46 -13.09 6.93 10.98
N PHE A 47 -13.86 7.07 9.91
CA PHE A 47 -14.75 8.22 9.69
C PHE A 47 -15.78 8.41 10.84
N ASP A 48 -16.18 7.32 11.51
CA ASP A 48 -17.12 7.35 12.62
C ASP A 48 -16.42 7.52 13.98
N LYS A 49 -15.09 7.49 14.02
CA LYS A 49 -14.29 7.54 15.27
C LYS A 49 -13.78 8.92 15.63
N THR A 50 -13.58 9.78 14.64
CA THR A 50 -13.08 11.15 14.81
C THR A 50 -13.50 12.02 13.63
N GLU A 51 -13.38 13.35 13.79
CA GLU A 51 -13.72 14.31 12.74
C GLU A 51 -12.67 14.30 11.62
N THR A 52 -13.13 14.27 10.37
CA THR A 52 -12.31 14.29 9.15
C THR A 52 -12.88 15.28 8.13
N PRO A 53 -12.97 16.59 8.45
CA PRO A 53 -13.73 17.55 7.67
C PRO A 53 -13.26 17.71 6.23
N ASN A 54 -11.97 17.47 5.94
CA ASN A 54 -11.42 17.59 4.58
C ASN A 54 -11.72 16.33 3.75
N LEU A 55 -11.64 15.16 4.34
CA LEU A 55 -12.09 13.91 3.69
C LEU A 55 -13.60 13.92 3.49
N ASP A 56 -14.38 14.45 4.46
CA ASP A 56 -15.83 14.59 4.37
C ASP A 56 -16.21 15.51 3.20
N GLU A 57 -15.48 16.60 2.95
CA GLU A 57 -15.70 17.46 1.78
C GLU A 57 -15.53 16.70 0.45
N LEU A 58 -14.49 15.86 0.35
CA LEU A 58 -14.29 15.03 -0.84
C LEU A 58 -15.42 14.00 -1.02
N ILE A 59 -15.92 13.41 0.07
CA ILE A 59 -17.01 12.44 0.07
C ILE A 59 -18.33 13.10 -0.34
N GLU A 60 -18.66 14.27 0.22
CA GLU A 60 -19.88 15.00 -0.07
C GLU A 60 -19.98 15.43 -1.53
N SER A 61 -18.86 15.83 -2.12
CA SER A 61 -18.77 16.28 -3.51
C SER A 61 -18.40 15.17 -4.50
N GLY A 62 -18.05 13.98 -4.03
CA GLY A 62 -17.56 12.87 -4.82
C GLY A 62 -18.18 11.52 -4.44
N VAL A 63 -17.35 10.51 -4.25
CA VAL A 63 -17.77 9.14 -3.96
C VAL A 63 -16.99 8.55 -2.78
N ARG A 64 -17.61 7.60 -2.08
CA ARG A 64 -16.96 6.72 -1.11
C ARG A 64 -17.45 5.28 -1.30
N SER A 65 -16.59 4.28 -1.10
CA SER A 65 -17.05 2.92 -0.86
C SER A 65 -17.36 2.70 0.63
N GLU A 66 -18.26 1.75 0.93
CA GLU A 66 -18.48 1.27 2.30
C GLU A 66 -17.25 0.60 2.92
N GLY A 67 -16.24 0.31 2.12
CA GLY A 67 -14.94 -0.23 2.50
C GLY A 67 -14.15 -0.71 1.30
N LEU A 68 -12.84 -0.68 1.40
CA LEU A 68 -11.91 -1.22 0.42
C LEU A 68 -11.33 -2.52 0.94
N ILE A 69 -11.69 -3.63 0.30
CA ILE A 69 -11.26 -4.98 0.69
C ILE A 69 -9.83 -5.20 0.19
N PRO A 70 -8.85 -5.44 1.07
CA PRO A 70 -7.49 -5.71 0.66
C PRO A 70 -7.35 -7.09 0.00
N SER A 71 -6.25 -7.28 -0.73
CA SER A 71 -5.78 -8.60 -1.15
C SER A 71 -5.11 -9.32 0.01
N TYR A 72 -5.14 -10.66 0.01
CA TYR A 72 -4.44 -11.45 1.03
C TYR A 72 -2.96 -11.69 0.67
N PRO A 73 -2.01 -11.59 1.63
CA PRO A 73 -2.21 -11.10 2.99
C PRO A 73 -2.44 -9.59 3.02
N SER A 74 -3.25 -9.10 3.96
CA SER A 74 -3.56 -7.68 4.12
C SER A 74 -2.38 -6.91 4.73
N LYS A 75 -1.25 -6.92 4.02
CA LYS A 75 0.03 -6.27 4.36
C LYS A 75 0.31 -5.10 3.43
N THR A 76 1.08 -4.13 3.91
CA THR A 76 1.37 -2.84 3.25
C THR A 76 1.85 -2.97 1.81
N PHE A 77 3.02 -3.57 1.57
CA PHE A 77 3.61 -3.60 0.23
C PHE A 77 2.82 -4.44 -0.77
N PRO A 78 2.33 -5.65 -0.41
CA PRO A 78 1.42 -6.40 -1.27
C PRO A 78 0.21 -5.59 -1.70
N ASN A 79 -0.45 -4.87 -0.79
CA ASN A 79 -1.68 -4.16 -1.10
C ASN A 79 -1.47 -2.84 -1.83
N HIS A 80 -0.43 -2.08 -1.51
CA HIS A 80 -0.06 -0.92 -2.33
C HIS A 80 0.27 -1.31 -3.77
N LEU A 81 0.90 -2.48 -3.97
CA LEU A 81 1.17 -2.98 -5.31
C LEU A 81 -0.10 -3.53 -5.98
N SER A 82 -0.99 -4.19 -5.24
CA SER A 82 -2.30 -4.63 -5.76
C SER A 82 -3.14 -3.45 -6.28
N ILE A 83 -3.19 -2.34 -5.54
CA ILE A 83 -3.91 -1.12 -5.93
C ILE A 83 -3.41 -0.59 -7.29
N VAL A 84 -2.09 -0.51 -7.47
CA VAL A 84 -1.49 0.15 -8.64
C VAL A 84 -1.21 -0.78 -9.82
N THR A 85 -1.37 -2.10 -9.66
CA THR A 85 -1.22 -3.08 -10.73
C THR A 85 -2.53 -3.77 -11.11
N GLY A 86 -3.58 -3.60 -10.30
CA GLY A 86 -4.82 -4.34 -10.45
C GLY A 86 -4.67 -5.85 -10.30
N SER A 87 -3.64 -6.31 -9.61
CA SER A 87 -3.31 -7.74 -9.57
C SER A 87 -3.17 -8.25 -8.13
N TYR A 88 -3.49 -9.53 -7.95
CA TYR A 88 -3.27 -10.19 -6.65
C TYR A 88 -1.78 -10.42 -6.36
N PRO A 89 -1.38 -10.53 -5.07
CA PRO A 89 0.00 -10.81 -4.65
C PRO A 89 0.65 -11.99 -5.36
N ASN A 90 -0.09 -13.06 -5.62
CA ASN A 90 0.38 -14.20 -6.40
C ASN A 90 0.90 -13.80 -7.79
N ASN A 91 0.25 -12.84 -8.43
CA ASN A 91 0.53 -12.44 -9.81
C ASN A 91 1.54 -11.30 -9.90
N HIS A 92 1.45 -10.28 -9.03
CA HIS A 92 2.43 -9.19 -9.06
C HIS A 92 3.74 -9.51 -8.34
N GLY A 93 3.79 -10.59 -7.53
CA GLY A 93 5.02 -11.17 -6.98
C GLY A 93 5.36 -10.78 -5.55
N LEU A 94 4.82 -9.71 -4.97
CA LEU A 94 5.03 -9.40 -3.55
C LEU A 94 3.97 -10.12 -2.71
N VAL A 95 4.30 -11.32 -2.23
CA VAL A 95 3.39 -12.18 -1.47
C VAL A 95 3.40 -11.89 0.03
N ALA A 96 4.33 -11.09 0.51
CA ALA A 96 4.45 -10.62 1.90
C ALA A 96 5.38 -9.41 1.99
N ASN A 97 5.41 -8.73 3.16
CA ASN A 97 6.40 -7.68 3.46
C ASN A 97 7.81 -8.25 3.69
N ARG A 98 7.89 -9.54 4.02
CA ARG A 98 9.14 -10.31 4.10
C ARG A 98 8.95 -11.66 3.41
N MET A 99 9.80 -11.97 2.45
CA MET A 99 9.74 -13.21 1.67
C MET A 99 11.13 -13.61 1.17
N TYR A 100 11.30 -14.86 0.79
CA TYR A 100 12.50 -15.41 0.17
C TYR A 100 12.17 -15.89 -1.23
N ASP A 101 13.08 -15.65 -2.17
CA ASP A 101 12.99 -16.13 -3.56
C ASP A 101 14.16 -17.07 -3.86
N GLU A 102 13.86 -18.34 -4.06
CA GLU A 102 14.87 -19.39 -4.30
C GLU A 102 15.65 -19.21 -5.61
N VAL A 103 15.04 -18.60 -6.62
CA VAL A 103 15.71 -18.37 -7.93
C VAL A 103 16.72 -17.24 -7.82
N PHE A 104 16.42 -16.25 -7.00
CA PHE A 104 17.35 -15.15 -6.72
C PHE A 104 18.34 -15.50 -5.62
N ASP A 105 18.01 -16.48 -4.76
CA ASP A 105 18.72 -16.79 -3.51
C ASP A 105 18.84 -15.55 -2.61
N GLU A 106 17.73 -14.79 -2.50
CA GLU A 106 17.69 -13.50 -1.82
C GLU A 106 16.41 -13.33 -1.02
N TYR A 107 16.51 -12.49 0.03
CA TYR A 107 15.38 -12.04 0.82
C TYR A 107 14.89 -10.68 0.32
N TYR A 108 13.57 -10.58 0.16
CA TYR A 108 12.88 -9.30 0.13
C TYR A 108 12.45 -8.96 1.55
N TYR A 109 12.68 -7.76 2.00
CA TYR A 109 12.08 -7.22 3.22
C TYR A 109 11.96 -5.71 3.13
N ILE A 110 10.97 -5.15 3.83
CA ILE A 110 10.79 -3.73 4.02
C ILE A 110 11.40 -3.35 5.37
N GLY A 111 12.11 -2.25 5.45
CA GLY A 111 12.71 -1.79 6.69
C GLY A 111 14.06 -1.14 6.49
N GLN A 112 14.59 -0.62 7.58
CA GLN A 112 15.84 0.14 7.58
C GLN A 112 17.00 -0.70 7.03
N GLY A 113 17.70 -0.15 6.05
CA GLY A 113 18.85 -0.80 5.41
C GLY A 113 18.53 -1.76 4.27
N SER A 114 17.25 -2.04 3.98
CA SER A 114 16.87 -2.85 2.82
C SER A 114 16.99 -2.04 1.53
N THR A 115 17.54 -2.68 0.50
CA THR A 115 17.52 -2.18 -0.88
C THR A 115 16.54 -2.97 -1.75
N ALA A 116 15.98 -4.06 -1.24
CA ALA A 116 15.11 -4.96 -2.00
C ALA A 116 13.84 -4.26 -2.49
N ALA A 117 13.24 -3.38 -1.67
CA ALA A 117 12.05 -2.61 -2.05
C ALA A 117 12.29 -1.64 -3.23
N ARG A 118 13.57 -1.34 -3.55
CA ARG A 118 13.98 -0.46 -4.66
C ARG A 118 14.47 -1.23 -5.89
N ASP A 119 14.34 -2.55 -5.89
CA ASP A 119 14.75 -3.41 -6.99
C ASP A 119 13.50 -3.98 -7.69
N GLY A 120 13.26 -3.52 -8.93
CA GLY A 120 12.10 -3.89 -9.72
C GLY A 120 12.04 -5.38 -10.12
N LYS A 121 13.12 -6.15 -9.92
CA LYS A 121 13.13 -7.61 -10.20
C LYS A 121 12.09 -8.41 -9.40
N TRP A 122 11.63 -7.82 -8.27
CA TRP A 122 10.63 -8.45 -7.40
C TRP A 122 9.20 -8.30 -7.94
N ILE A 123 8.98 -7.41 -8.90
CA ILE A 123 7.65 -7.02 -9.38
C ILE A 123 7.39 -7.61 -10.77
N ASN A 124 6.32 -8.38 -10.87
CA ASN A 124 5.97 -9.15 -12.08
C ASN A 124 4.79 -8.54 -12.87
N ARG A 125 4.24 -7.40 -12.44
CA ARG A 125 3.14 -6.69 -13.09
C ARG A 125 3.48 -5.23 -13.27
N GLU A 126 2.90 -4.62 -14.29
CA GLU A 126 3.10 -3.23 -14.64
C GLU A 126 2.27 -2.32 -13.71
N PRO A 127 2.91 -1.49 -12.85
CA PRO A 127 2.15 -0.54 -12.05
C PRO A 127 1.72 0.69 -12.86
N ILE A 128 0.71 1.40 -12.37
CA ILE A 128 0.04 2.50 -13.08
C ILE A 128 1.00 3.58 -13.58
N TRP A 129 2.05 3.92 -12.85
CA TRP A 129 3.04 4.89 -13.33
C TRP A 129 3.85 4.38 -14.52
N VAL A 130 4.10 3.07 -14.60
CA VAL A 130 4.76 2.46 -15.78
C VAL A 130 3.80 2.46 -16.96
N THR A 131 2.53 2.16 -16.73
CA THR A 131 1.46 2.22 -17.77
C THR A 131 1.31 3.62 -18.36
N VAL A 132 1.33 4.65 -17.49
CA VAL A 132 1.30 6.07 -17.89
C VAL A 132 2.52 6.43 -18.74
N GLU A 133 3.73 6.11 -18.27
CA GLU A 133 4.97 6.41 -18.97
C GLU A 133 5.10 5.67 -20.30
N ASN A 134 4.65 4.41 -20.37
CA ASN A 134 4.65 3.61 -21.60
C ASN A 134 3.70 4.18 -22.68
N GLN A 135 2.69 4.94 -22.28
CA GLN A 135 1.78 5.64 -23.20
C GLN A 135 2.19 7.09 -23.47
N SER A 136 3.45 7.43 -23.19
CA SER A 136 4.03 8.76 -23.41
C SER A 136 3.33 9.88 -22.62
N LEU A 137 2.84 9.55 -21.44
CA LEU A 137 2.30 10.46 -20.43
C LEU A 137 3.22 10.49 -19.22
N ARG A 138 3.13 11.53 -18.37
CA ARG A 138 4.02 11.67 -17.22
C ARG A 138 3.40 11.18 -15.93
N ALA A 139 4.16 10.38 -15.20
CA ALA A 139 3.87 10.01 -13.83
C ALA A 139 4.89 10.63 -12.86
N MET A 140 4.42 11.09 -11.70
CA MET A 140 5.26 11.62 -10.64
C MET A 140 4.84 11.03 -9.30
N THR A 141 5.79 10.47 -8.56
CA THR A 141 5.50 9.73 -7.32
C THR A 141 6.33 10.23 -6.16
N MET A 142 5.69 10.32 -5.00
CA MET A 142 6.34 10.69 -3.77
C MET A 142 6.02 9.66 -2.69
N PHE A 143 7.00 8.75 -2.44
CA PHE A 143 6.97 7.74 -1.41
C PHE A 143 5.95 6.60 -1.58
N TRP A 144 5.24 6.52 -2.69
CA TRP A 144 4.41 5.33 -2.92
C TRP A 144 5.28 4.07 -2.88
N PRO A 145 4.92 3.05 -2.09
CA PRO A 145 5.69 1.81 -1.98
C PRO A 145 6.09 1.24 -3.35
N THR A 146 7.38 0.96 -3.54
CA THR A 146 8.01 0.47 -4.77
C THR A 146 8.17 1.48 -5.92
N SER A 147 7.65 2.71 -5.83
CA SER A 147 7.71 3.66 -6.96
C SER A 147 9.10 4.26 -7.20
N ASP A 148 10.04 4.07 -6.28
CA ASP A 148 11.45 4.40 -6.43
C ASP A 148 12.29 3.28 -7.07
N ALA A 149 11.68 2.14 -7.42
CA ALA A 149 12.27 1.07 -8.19
C ALA A 149 12.14 1.29 -9.71
N GLU A 150 13.10 0.79 -10.47
CA GLU A 150 12.96 0.66 -11.93
C GLU A 150 12.23 -0.65 -12.25
N ILE A 151 10.96 -0.55 -12.64
CA ILE A 151 10.11 -1.71 -12.89
C ILE A 151 9.97 -1.88 -14.40
N MET A 152 10.31 -3.07 -14.93
CA MET A 152 10.27 -3.37 -16.37
C MET A 152 11.04 -2.35 -17.22
N GLY A 153 12.15 -1.80 -16.67
CA GLY A 153 12.98 -0.81 -17.35
C GLY A 153 12.40 0.61 -17.36
N VAL A 154 11.37 0.89 -16.57
CA VAL A 154 10.69 2.19 -16.52
C VAL A 154 10.60 2.71 -15.09
N ARG A 155 10.85 4.02 -14.93
CA ARG A 155 10.61 4.78 -13.70
C ARG A 155 9.59 5.89 -13.96
N PRO A 156 8.93 6.40 -12.92
CA PRO A 156 8.20 7.67 -13.04
C PRO A 156 9.12 8.79 -13.55
N SER A 157 8.57 9.77 -14.28
CA SER A 157 9.32 10.95 -14.76
C SER A 157 10.00 11.72 -13.63
N ASN A 158 9.33 11.80 -12.46
CA ASN A 158 9.90 12.29 -11.23
C ASN A 158 9.47 11.39 -10.07
N TRP A 159 10.39 11.10 -9.18
CA TRP A 159 10.14 10.26 -8.01
C TRP A 159 11.03 10.66 -6.84
N PHE A 160 10.59 10.35 -5.63
CA PHE A 160 11.39 10.50 -4.42
C PHE A 160 11.51 9.14 -3.73
N ALA A 161 12.73 8.78 -3.35
CA ALA A 161 12.95 7.68 -2.42
C ALA A 161 12.40 8.07 -1.03
N TYR A 162 11.84 7.10 -0.30
CA TYR A 162 11.26 7.34 1.02
C TYR A 162 12.28 7.99 1.97
N ASP A 163 11.86 9.09 2.59
CA ASP A 163 12.64 9.89 3.53
C ASP A 163 11.70 10.46 4.60
N GLU A 164 11.81 9.95 5.82
CA GLU A 164 10.99 10.35 6.97
C GLU A 164 11.20 11.83 7.37
N SER A 165 12.33 12.45 6.98
CA SER A 165 12.59 13.86 7.27
C SER A 165 11.71 14.81 6.47
N ILE A 166 11.09 14.35 5.39
CA ILE A 166 10.17 15.14 4.55
C ILE A 166 8.77 15.05 5.15
N THR A 167 8.29 16.16 5.69
CA THR A 167 6.99 16.24 6.36
C THR A 167 5.82 16.02 5.39
N ASN A 168 4.66 15.62 5.92
CA ASN A 168 3.45 15.45 5.14
C ASN A 168 3.03 16.74 4.42
N THR A 169 3.16 17.90 5.09
CA THR A 169 2.96 19.22 4.47
C THR A 169 3.83 19.41 3.23
N GLN A 170 5.12 19.08 3.33
CA GLN A 170 6.04 19.19 2.18
C GLN A 170 5.66 18.23 1.04
N ARG A 171 5.09 17.06 1.37
CA ARG A 171 4.56 16.11 0.36
C ARG A 171 3.39 16.74 -0.40
N MET A 172 2.40 17.32 0.30
CA MET A 172 1.25 17.98 -0.33
C MET A 172 1.67 19.20 -1.16
N GLU A 173 2.56 20.04 -0.64
CA GLU A 173 3.13 21.15 -1.39
C GLU A 173 3.88 20.69 -2.66
N GLN A 174 4.54 19.51 -2.61
CA GLN A 174 5.22 18.98 -3.78
C GLN A 174 4.24 18.54 -4.86
N LEU A 175 3.12 17.88 -4.49
CA LEU A 175 2.05 17.57 -5.45
C LEU A 175 1.50 18.85 -6.09
N LEU A 176 1.26 19.90 -5.29
CA LEU A 176 0.80 21.20 -5.79
C LEU A 176 1.82 21.87 -6.75
N ARG A 177 3.11 21.76 -6.50
CA ARG A 177 4.15 22.21 -7.42
C ARG A 177 4.15 21.44 -8.75
N TRP A 178 3.95 20.13 -8.68
CA TRP A 178 3.94 19.29 -9.87
C TRP A 178 2.72 19.52 -10.74
N ILE A 179 1.53 19.71 -10.16
CA ILE A 179 0.30 19.93 -10.93
C ILE A 179 0.30 21.29 -11.66
N GLU A 180 1.11 22.27 -11.24
CA GLU A 180 1.28 23.57 -11.90
C GLU A 180 2.15 23.52 -13.16
N LEU A 181 2.87 22.43 -13.40
CA LEU A 181 3.67 22.28 -14.61
C LEU A 181 2.77 22.37 -15.85
N LYS A 182 3.32 22.88 -16.96
CA LYS A 182 2.54 23.17 -18.19
C LYS A 182 2.98 22.30 -19.35
N GLY A 183 2.05 22.14 -20.30
CA GLY A 183 2.27 21.37 -21.52
C GLY A 183 2.69 19.96 -21.19
N THR A 184 3.52 19.36 -21.99
CA THR A 184 4.04 18.00 -21.83
C THR A 184 4.85 17.74 -20.56
N LYS A 185 5.11 18.78 -19.73
CA LYS A 185 5.73 18.63 -18.41
C LYS A 185 4.71 18.36 -17.30
N ARG A 186 3.43 18.69 -17.52
CA ARG A 186 2.36 18.44 -16.55
C ARG A 186 2.14 16.94 -16.39
N PRO A 187 2.09 16.39 -15.16
CA PRO A 187 1.80 14.99 -14.97
C PRO A 187 0.33 14.65 -15.26
N THR A 188 0.10 13.46 -15.80
CA THR A 188 -1.22 12.81 -15.87
C THR A 188 -1.51 12.07 -14.57
N PHE A 189 -0.46 11.51 -13.94
CA PHE A 189 -0.57 10.76 -12.69
C PHE A 189 0.38 11.30 -11.63
N LEU A 190 -0.16 11.51 -10.42
CA LEU A 190 0.62 11.84 -9.23
C LEU A 190 0.24 10.87 -8.12
N ALA A 191 1.24 10.47 -7.29
CA ALA A 191 0.97 9.68 -6.11
C ALA A 191 1.74 10.17 -4.89
N SER A 192 1.13 10.00 -3.69
CA SER A 192 1.77 10.19 -2.40
C SER A 192 1.28 9.16 -1.38
N TYR A 193 1.99 9.10 -0.23
CA TYR A 193 1.78 8.10 0.81
C TYR A 193 1.99 8.72 2.19
N PHE A 194 1.15 8.30 3.15
CA PHE A 194 1.23 8.63 4.58
C PHE A 194 1.25 7.36 5.42
N SER A 195 2.20 7.22 6.36
CA SER A 195 2.30 6.09 7.29
C SER A 195 1.67 6.34 8.66
N ASP A 196 1.31 7.58 8.96
CA ASP A 196 1.03 8.07 10.31
C ASP A 196 -0.06 7.29 11.05
N VAL A 197 -1.12 6.87 10.34
CA VAL A 197 -2.26 6.16 10.95
C VAL A 197 -1.90 4.71 11.26
N ASP A 198 -1.16 4.04 10.37
CA ASP A 198 -0.64 2.70 10.60
C ASP A 198 0.35 2.66 11.76
N ASP A 199 1.32 3.59 11.77
CA ASP A 199 2.31 3.73 12.84
C ASP A 199 1.62 3.91 14.20
N ALA A 200 0.60 4.79 14.28
CA ALA A 200 -0.18 4.99 15.50
C ALA A 200 -0.98 3.73 15.88
N GLY A 201 -1.60 3.07 14.91
CA GLY A 201 -2.32 1.81 15.12
C GLY A 201 -1.45 0.72 15.71
N HIS A 202 -0.24 0.53 15.21
CA HIS A 202 0.72 -0.43 15.74
C HIS A 202 1.20 -0.11 17.16
N ILE A 203 1.47 1.17 17.43
CA ILE A 203 2.06 1.60 18.70
C ILE A 203 1.03 1.67 19.82
N TYR A 204 -0.16 2.21 19.53
CA TYR A 204 -1.17 2.56 20.52
C TYR A 204 -2.41 1.67 20.45
N GLY A 205 -2.72 1.11 19.29
CA GLY A 205 -3.94 0.36 18.99
C GLY A 205 -4.95 1.17 18.18
N PRO A 206 -5.87 0.51 17.46
CA PRO A 206 -6.74 1.15 16.45
C PRO A 206 -7.78 2.13 17.01
N ASP A 207 -8.21 1.96 18.25
CA ASP A 207 -9.33 2.73 18.83
C ASP A 207 -8.90 3.77 19.89
N THR A 208 -7.60 4.11 19.94
CA THR A 208 -7.03 5.05 20.93
C THR A 208 -7.13 6.50 20.49
N GLU A 209 -6.93 7.44 21.44
CA GLU A 209 -6.93 8.87 21.11
C GLU A 209 -5.72 9.26 20.27
N GLU A 210 -4.57 8.60 20.47
CA GLU A 210 -3.36 8.81 19.67
C GLU A 210 -3.59 8.44 18.19
N THR A 211 -4.29 7.35 17.92
CA THR A 211 -4.66 6.96 16.54
C THR A 211 -5.67 7.95 15.94
N LYS A 212 -6.63 8.43 16.71
CA LYS A 212 -7.54 9.49 16.27
C LYS A 212 -6.81 10.80 15.98
N GLU A 213 -5.78 11.15 16.76
CA GLU A 213 -4.95 12.32 16.48
C GLU A 213 -4.17 12.18 15.18
N ALA A 214 -3.63 10.99 14.89
CA ALA A 214 -2.97 10.71 13.62
C ALA A 214 -3.95 10.85 12.43
N ILE A 215 -5.20 10.37 12.57
CA ILE A 215 -6.25 10.54 11.56
C ILE A 215 -6.55 12.03 11.32
N ARG A 216 -6.76 12.82 12.37
CA ARG A 216 -7.00 14.27 12.25
C ARG A 216 -5.82 15.00 11.61
N SER A 217 -4.59 14.59 11.95
CA SER A 217 -3.37 15.16 11.37
C SER A 217 -3.29 14.91 9.87
N VAL A 218 -3.56 13.69 9.42
CA VAL A 218 -3.55 13.37 7.98
C VAL A 218 -4.71 14.06 7.25
N ASP A 219 -5.90 14.13 7.85
CA ASP A 219 -7.01 14.90 7.29
C ASP A 219 -6.65 16.37 7.09
N TYR A 220 -5.95 16.99 8.06
CA TYR A 220 -5.43 18.36 7.92
C TYR A 220 -4.50 18.50 6.71
N GLU A 221 -3.60 17.55 6.48
CA GLU A 221 -2.69 17.55 5.32
C GLU A 221 -3.44 17.40 3.99
N ILE A 222 -4.49 16.58 3.95
CA ILE A 222 -5.41 16.53 2.80
C ILE A 222 -6.07 17.89 2.56
N GLY A 223 -6.43 18.59 3.64
CA GLY A 223 -6.93 19.97 3.57
C GLY A 223 -5.95 20.96 2.93
N ILE A 224 -4.64 20.81 3.16
CA ILE A 224 -3.61 21.64 2.48
C ILE A 224 -3.67 21.41 0.96
N LEU A 225 -3.78 20.15 0.52
CA LEU A 225 -3.92 19.85 -0.90
C LEU A 225 -5.20 20.45 -1.49
N ILE A 226 -6.36 20.22 -0.85
CA ILE A 226 -7.67 20.71 -1.30
C ILE A 226 -7.64 22.24 -1.43
N ASN A 227 -7.21 22.94 -0.39
CA ASN A 227 -7.14 24.40 -0.39
C ASN A 227 -6.16 24.92 -1.45
N GLY A 228 -5.01 24.24 -1.57
CA GLY A 228 -4.03 24.58 -2.61
C GLY A 228 -4.56 24.42 -4.04
N LEU A 229 -5.41 23.43 -4.30
CA LEU A 229 -6.08 23.26 -5.60
C LEU A 229 -7.18 24.30 -5.82
N LYS A 230 -7.97 24.63 -4.77
CA LYS A 230 -8.98 25.71 -4.81
C LYS A 230 -8.36 27.08 -5.08
N ASP A 231 -7.26 27.43 -4.39
CA ASP A 231 -6.55 28.68 -4.59
C ASP A 231 -6.02 28.85 -6.02
N ARG A 232 -5.78 27.74 -6.72
CA ARG A 232 -5.39 27.68 -8.13
C ARG A 232 -6.57 27.64 -9.10
N GLY A 233 -7.78 27.50 -8.58
CA GLY A 233 -9.00 27.39 -9.38
C GLY A 233 -9.09 26.10 -10.21
N ILE A 234 -8.43 25.02 -9.76
CA ILE A 234 -8.38 23.73 -10.48
C ILE A 234 -8.92 22.54 -9.67
N PHE A 235 -9.51 22.78 -8.52
CA PHE A 235 -10.03 21.71 -7.64
C PHE A 235 -11.02 20.80 -8.38
N ASP A 236 -11.94 21.37 -9.14
CA ASP A 236 -12.94 20.64 -9.92
C ASP A 236 -12.39 20.16 -11.30
N GLU A 237 -11.13 20.44 -11.62
CA GLU A 237 -10.49 20.07 -12.89
C GLU A 237 -9.53 18.87 -12.73
N VAL A 238 -9.31 18.39 -11.51
CA VAL A 238 -8.44 17.25 -11.20
C VAL A 238 -9.22 16.14 -10.52
N ASN A 239 -8.83 14.90 -10.78
CA ASN A 239 -9.35 13.78 -10.02
C ASN A 239 -8.46 13.52 -8.80
N ILE A 240 -9.08 13.27 -7.66
CA ILE A 240 -8.41 12.89 -6.41
C ILE A 240 -8.94 11.53 -6.00
N MET A 241 -8.05 10.61 -5.67
CA MET A 241 -8.37 9.29 -5.14
C MET A 241 -7.61 9.11 -3.83
N ILE A 242 -8.34 8.93 -2.72
CA ILE A 242 -7.77 8.62 -1.41
C ILE A 242 -8.08 7.15 -1.12
N VAL A 243 -7.06 6.38 -0.76
CA VAL A 243 -7.18 4.96 -0.46
C VAL A 243 -6.45 4.59 0.81
N SER A 244 -6.77 3.43 1.37
CA SER A 244 -5.91 2.72 2.32
C SER A 244 -5.67 1.31 1.81
N ASP A 245 -4.52 0.80 2.06
CA ASP A 245 -4.09 -0.54 1.66
C ASP A 245 -4.69 -1.65 2.52
N HIS A 246 -4.96 -1.38 3.80
CA HIS A 246 -5.63 -2.25 4.77
C HIS A 246 -6.21 -1.44 5.94
N GLY A 247 -6.87 -2.14 6.85
CA GLY A 247 -7.28 -1.63 8.15
C GLY A 247 -6.30 -2.03 9.26
N MET A 248 -6.81 -2.13 10.50
CA MET A 248 -6.03 -2.43 11.71
C MET A 248 -6.91 -3.13 12.74
N THR A 249 -6.41 -4.18 13.38
CA THR A 249 -7.07 -4.82 14.53
C THR A 249 -6.24 -4.68 15.80
N GLU A 250 -6.89 -4.79 16.96
CA GLU A 250 -6.22 -4.74 18.26
C GLU A 250 -5.52 -6.07 18.58
N ASN A 251 -4.33 -6.00 19.20
CA ASN A 251 -3.57 -7.16 19.64
C ASN A 251 -3.53 -7.26 21.17
N TYR A 252 -3.53 -8.50 21.66
CA TYR A 252 -3.49 -8.82 23.09
C TYR A 252 -2.32 -9.75 23.42
N THR A 253 -1.59 -9.46 24.49
CA THR A 253 -0.41 -10.23 24.90
C THR A 253 -0.72 -11.63 25.39
N ASP A 254 -1.98 -11.95 25.68
CA ASP A 254 -2.50 -13.28 26.04
C ASP A 254 -3.09 -14.04 24.85
N GLN A 255 -3.10 -13.42 23.65
CA GLN A 255 -3.51 -14.06 22.39
C GLN A 255 -2.30 -14.34 21.49
N VAL A 256 -1.32 -15.02 22.05
CA VAL A 256 -0.09 -15.45 21.36
C VAL A 256 -0.02 -16.98 21.28
N ILE A 257 0.23 -17.47 20.08
CA ILE A 257 0.49 -18.88 19.82
C ILE A 257 1.99 -19.07 19.67
N PHE A 258 2.60 -19.81 20.58
CA PHE A 258 4.02 -20.14 20.51
C PHE A 258 4.25 -21.34 19.62
N LEU A 259 4.81 -21.12 18.42
CA LEU A 259 4.98 -22.16 17.42
C LEU A 259 5.91 -23.28 17.91
N ASP A 260 6.90 -22.96 18.70
CA ASP A 260 7.87 -23.85 19.33
C ASP A 260 7.27 -24.74 20.44
N ASP A 261 6.02 -24.53 20.85
CA ASP A 261 5.27 -25.49 21.68
C ASP A 261 4.74 -26.70 20.87
N TYR A 262 4.64 -26.58 19.55
CA TYR A 262 4.01 -27.56 18.67
C TYR A 262 5.01 -28.32 17.79
N ILE A 263 6.12 -27.67 17.40
CA ILE A 263 7.12 -28.23 16.48
C ILE A 263 8.54 -27.83 16.90
N ASP A 264 9.52 -28.65 16.57
CA ASP A 264 10.93 -28.30 16.67
C ASP A 264 11.33 -27.35 15.55
N ILE A 265 11.52 -26.06 15.88
CA ILE A 265 11.90 -25.02 14.93
C ILE A 265 13.41 -24.96 14.63
N SER A 266 14.25 -25.73 15.35
CA SER A 266 15.73 -25.61 15.27
C SER A 266 16.30 -25.96 13.88
N THR A 267 15.55 -26.68 13.05
CA THR A 267 15.91 -27.08 11.69
C THR A 267 15.04 -26.44 10.62
N LEU A 268 14.32 -25.39 10.98
CA LEU A 268 13.37 -24.68 10.11
C LEU A 268 13.78 -23.23 9.98
N GLU A 269 13.42 -22.62 8.88
CA GLU A 269 13.56 -21.19 8.70
C GLU A 269 12.18 -20.52 8.71
N LEU A 270 11.91 -19.74 9.74
CA LEU A 270 10.73 -18.88 9.81
C LEU A 270 11.08 -17.58 9.08
N ILE A 271 10.51 -17.38 7.89
CA ILE A 271 10.83 -16.20 7.05
C ILE A 271 10.32 -14.91 7.74
N ASP A 272 9.13 -15.01 8.37
CA ASP A 272 8.52 -13.93 9.15
C ASP A 272 7.76 -14.52 10.34
N GLN A 273 7.32 -13.67 11.27
CA GLN A 273 6.51 -14.06 12.42
C GLN A 273 5.39 -13.02 12.64
N GLY A 274 4.35 -13.41 13.34
CA GLY A 274 3.19 -12.57 13.63
C GLY A 274 1.91 -13.18 13.08
N VAL A 275 1.30 -12.55 12.10
CA VAL A 275 0.00 -12.97 11.53
C VAL A 275 0.14 -14.03 10.44
N PHE A 276 1.18 -13.91 9.66
CA PHE A 276 1.48 -14.74 8.47
C PHE A 276 2.91 -15.22 8.58
N VAL A 277 3.11 -16.51 8.83
CA VAL A 277 4.41 -17.13 9.16
C VAL A 277 4.80 -18.15 8.07
N PRO A 278 5.52 -17.72 7.03
CA PRO A 278 6.04 -18.64 6.03
C PRO A 278 7.21 -19.45 6.61
N ILE A 279 7.15 -20.78 6.44
CA ILE A 279 8.17 -21.72 6.91
C ILE A 279 8.86 -22.34 5.69
N ARG A 280 10.16 -22.09 5.58
CA ARG A 280 11.02 -22.71 4.59
C ARG A 280 11.66 -23.98 5.16
N ILE A 281 11.66 -25.04 4.37
CA ILE A 281 12.29 -26.31 4.67
C ILE A 281 13.42 -26.50 3.65
N GLU A 282 14.68 -26.45 4.09
CA GLU A 282 15.86 -26.35 3.22
C GLU A 282 15.94 -27.44 2.15
N ASP A 283 15.52 -28.68 2.51
CA ASP A 283 15.60 -29.85 1.62
C ASP A 283 14.29 -30.13 0.86
N HIS A 284 13.23 -29.36 1.11
CA HIS A 284 11.89 -29.51 0.51
C HIS A 284 11.35 -30.94 0.53
N LEU A 285 11.75 -31.77 1.52
CA LEU A 285 11.35 -33.17 1.60
C LEU A 285 9.84 -33.31 1.86
N PRO A 286 9.06 -33.94 0.96
CA PRO A 286 7.63 -34.08 1.14
C PRO A 286 7.23 -34.74 2.46
N SER A 287 7.98 -35.76 2.91
CA SER A 287 7.72 -36.45 4.18
C SER A 287 7.90 -35.54 5.39
N LYS A 288 8.86 -34.58 5.35
CA LYS A 288 9.08 -33.59 6.41
C LYS A 288 7.97 -32.54 6.39
N ILE A 289 7.60 -32.07 5.20
CA ILE A 289 6.47 -31.13 5.01
C ILE A 289 5.18 -31.76 5.54
N ASP A 290 4.91 -33.01 5.17
CA ASP A 290 3.71 -33.76 5.62
C ASP A 290 3.68 -33.96 7.13
N ALA A 291 4.83 -34.28 7.73
CA ALA A 291 4.94 -34.48 9.18
C ALA A 291 4.69 -33.16 9.94
N LEU A 292 5.30 -32.04 9.50
CA LEU A 292 5.10 -30.72 10.10
C LEU A 292 3.66 -30.24 9.93
N PHE A 293 3.10 -30.40 8.74
CA PHE A 293 1.68 -30.08 8.48
C PHE A 293 0.78 -30.81 9.44
N SER A 294 0.95 -32.15 9.58
CA SER A 294 0.13 -32.99 10.48
C SER A 294 0.28 -32.63 11.96
N SER A 295 1.45 -32.10 12.35
CA SER A 295 1.68 -31.64 13.73
C SER A 295 1.01 -30.31 14.03
N LEU A 296 0.84 -29.46 13.02
CA LEU A 296 0.26 -28.12 13.15
C LEU A 296 -1.22 -28.06 12.80
N GLU A 297 -1.70 -28.98 11.95
CA GLU A 297 -3.11 -29.03 11.56
C GLU A 297 -4.01 -29.31 12.79
N ASN A 298 -4.91 -28.37 13.06
CA ASN A 298 -5.80 -28.41 14.23
C ASN A 298 -5.08 -28.38 15.61
N ALA A 299 -3.81 -27.99 15.67
CA ALA A 299 -3.06 -27.92 16.92
C ALA A 299 -3.55 -26.78 17.83
N HIS A 300 -4.04 -25.68 17.26
CA HIS A 300 -4.65 -24.56 17.98
C HIS A 300 -5.88 -24.04 17.25
N PRO A 301 -7.00 -23.69 17.95
CA PRO A 301 -8.25 -23.28 17.28
C PRO A 301 -8.15 -21.99 16.47
N ASN A 302 -7.21 -21.12 16.78
CA ASN A 302 -7.00 -19.84 16.10
C ASN A 302 -5.73 -19.82 15.22
N MET A 303 -5.28 -21.01 14.78
CA MET A 303 -4.12 -21.19 13.91
C MET A 303 -4.47 -22.10 12.76
N HIS A 304 -4.20 -21.64 11.56
CA HIS A 304 -4.39 -22.41 10.34
C HIS A 304 -3.03 -22.67 9.68
N VAL A 305 -2.86 -23.84 9.11
CA VAL A 305 -1.64 -24.19 8.37
C VAL A 305 -1.99 -24.56 6.94
N TYR A 306 -1.23 -24.05 6.02
CA TYR A 306 -1.39 -24.30 4.59
C TYR A 306 -0.08 -24.79 3.99
N LYS A 307 -0.16 -25.84 3.16
CA LYS A 307 0.92 -26.19 2.25
C LYS A 307 0.93 -25.22 1.08
N LYS A 308 2.06 -25.07 0.41
CA LYS A 308 2.13 -24.40 -0.90
C LYS A 308 1.04 -25.00 -1.81
N ASN A 309 0.28 -24.15 -2.49
CA ASN A 309 -0.91 -24.52 -3.28
C ASN A 309 -2.13 -25.04 -2.48
N GLY A 310 -2.12 -24.95 -1.16
CA GLY A 310 -3.23 -25.40 -0.31
C GLY A 310 -4.04 -24.28 0.34
N PHE A 311 -3.82 -23.04 -0.04
CA PHE A 311 -4.58 -21.90 0.47
C PHE A 311 -6.05 -21.92 0.00
N PRO A 312 -6.97 -21.33 0.77
CA PRO A 312 -8.34 -21.07 0.31
C PRO A 312 -8.34 -20.30 -1.01
N GLU A 313 -9.28 -20.61 -1.89
CA GLU A 313 -9.43 -19.94 -3.19
C GLU A 313 -9.59 -18.42 -3.04
N SER A 314 -10.27 -17.96 -1.98
CA SER A 314 -10.48 -16.55 -1.66
C SER A 314 -9.19 -15.78 -1.39
N PHE A 315 -8.07 -16.45 -1.05
CA PHE A 315 -6.78 -15.80 -0.83
C PHE A 315 -6.04 -15.48 -2.13
N HIS A 316 -6.43 -16.10 -3.23
CA HIS A 316 -5.76 -15.95 -4.52
C HIS A 316 -4.24 -16.17 -4.46
N LEU A 317 -3.79 -16.99 -3.51
CA LEU A 317 -2.41 -17.47 -3.39
C LEU A 317 -2.35 -18.93 -3.86
N THR A 318 -1.62 -19.18 -4.94
CA THR A 318 -1.61 -20.53 -5.56
C THR A 318 -0.19 -21.05 -5.77
N ASP A 319 0.49 -20.60 -6.80
CA ASP A 319 1.71 -21.22 -7.33
C ASP A 319 2.92 -20.29 -7.38
N ASN A 320 2.83 -19.12 -6.74
CA ASN A 320 3.98 -18.20 -6.72
C ASN A 320 5.18 -18.86 -6.01
N ARG A 321 6.36 -18.82 -6.66
CA ARG A 321 7.58 -19.48 -6.15
C ARG A 321 8.03 -18.95 -4.79
N ARG A 322 7.61 -17.73 -4.40
CA ARG A 322 7.95 -17.07 -3.11
C ARG A 322 7.06 -17.52 -1.95
N ILE A 323 5.99 -18.28 -2.24
CA ILE A 323 5.21 -18.95 -1.23
C ILE A 323 6.03 -20.16 -0.75
N GLN A 324 6.29 -20.23 0.55
CA GLN A 324 7.12 -21.26 1.15
C GLN A 324 6.37 -22.60 1.27
N ASP A 325 7.08 -23.66 1.67
CA ASP A 325 6.53 -25.04 1.77
C ASP A 325 5.32 -25.14 2.66
N LEU A 326 5.37 -24.43 3.79
CA LEU A 326 4.26 -24.28 4.73
C LEU A 326 4.09 -22.80 5.08
N THR A 327 2.87 -22.42 5.36
CA THR A 327 2.56 -21.12 5.94
C THR A 327 1.57 -21.32 7.07
N VAL A 328 1.87 -20.76 8.22
CA VAL A 328 0.99 -20.75 9.38
C VAL A 328 0.37 -19.36 9.50
N VAL A 329 -0.93 -19.30 9.69
CA VAL A 329 -1.73 -18.08 9.68
C VAL A 329 -2.54 -17.99 10.96
N ALA A 330 -2.58 -16.82 11.58
CA ALA A 330 -3.38 -16.55 12.76
C ALA A 330 -4.78 -16.01 12.38
N ASP A 331 -5.77 -16.31 13.21
CA ASP A 331 -7.05 -15.61 13.21
C ASP A 331 -6.91 -14.19 13.73
N ASP A 332 -7.92 -13.35 13.46
CA ASP A 332 -7.97 -11.96 13.92
C ASP A 332 -7.66 -11.85 15.43
N HIS A 333 -6.89 -10.82 15.81
CA HIS A 333 -6.35 -10.58 17.15
C HIS A 333 -5.24 -11.53 17.64
N TRP A 334 -4.97 -12.65 16.96
CA TRP A 334 -3.94 -13.61 17.35
C TRP A 334 -2.63 -13.39 16.63
N ARG A 335 -1.53 -13.73 17.29
CA ARG A 335 -0.19 -13.71 16.68
C ARG A 335 0.54 -15.03 16.92
N ILE A 336 1.32 -15.46 15.94
CA ILE A 336 2.16 -16.65 15.99
C ILE A 336 3.60 -16.22 16.12
N LEU A 337 4.21 -16.55 17.24
CA LEU A 337 5.58 -16.18 17.61
C LEU A 337 6.35 -17.41 18.09
N THR A 338 7.60 -17.21 18.46
CA THR A 338 8.39 -18.16 19.27
C THR A 338 8.60 -17.57 20.66
N HIS A 339 8.90 -18.41 21.65
CA HIS A 339 9.24 -17.92 22.99
C HIS A 339 10.44 -16.95 22.95
N GLU A 340 11.40 -17.18 22.06
CA GLU A 340 12.56 -16.29 21.87
C GLU A 340 12.18 -14.91 21.32
N SER A 341 11.25 -14.85 20.37
CA SER A 341 10.86 -13.60 19.71
C SER A 341 9.84 -12.79 20.51
N PHE A 342 9.12 -13.41 21.44
CA PHE A 342 8.09 -12.74 22.24
C PHE A 342 8.70 -11.77 23.25
N ASN A 343 8.30 -10.50 23.16
CA ASN A 343 8.66 -9.48 24.15
C ASN A 343 7.43 -8.62 24.47
N PRO A 344 6.83 -8.77 25.66
CA PRO A 344 5.62 -8.03 26.03
C PRO A 344 5.79 -6.51 26.07
N ASN A 345 7.03 -6.01 26.27
CA ASN A 345 7.31 -4.57 26.28
C ASN A 345 7.44 -3.96 24.88
N ARG A 346 7.56 -4.78 23.85
CA ARG A 346 7.65 -4.37 22.43
C ARG A 346 6.54 -5.00 21.59
N PHE A 347 5.53 -5.54 22.24
CA PHE A 347 4.40 -6.17 21.57
C PHE A 347 3.54 -5.07 20.92
N PRO A 348 3.27 -5.13 19.62
CA PRO A 348 2.45 -4.15 18.94
C PRO A 348 1.02 -4.19 19.48
N LYS A 349 0.40 -3.03 19.65
CA LYS A 349 -0.97 -2.90 20.16
C LYS A 349 -2.02 -3.13 19.08
N GLY A 350 -1.65 -2.92 17.81
CA GLY A 350 -2.44 -3.28 16.65
C GLY A 350 -1.58 -4.01 15.62
N ASP A 351 -2.22 -4.80 14.76
CA ASP A 351 -1.60 -5.47 13.62
C ASP A 351 -2.61 -5.65 12.48
N HIS A 352 -2.09 -6.06 11.35
CA HIS A 352 -2.83 -6.33 10.13
C HIS A 352 -2.14 -7.49 9.37
N GLY A 353 -2.75 -7.96 8.28
CA GLY A 353 -2.24 -9.10 7.53
C GLY A 353 -3.14 -10.33 7.63
N TYR A 354 -4.24 -10.21 8.37
CA TYR A 354 -5.26 -11.24 8.55
C TYR A 354 -6.10 -11.47 7.29
N ASP A 355 -7.02 -12.45 7.35
CA ASP A 355 -7.95 -12.73 6.27
C ASP A 355 -8.77 -11.47 5.91
N PRO A 356 -8.82 -11.07 4.63
CA PRO A 356 -9.64 -9.94 4.17
C PRO A 356 -11.15 -10.07 4.43
N GLN A 357 -11.66 -11.23 4.81
CA GLN A 357 -13.05 -11.36 5.25
C GLN A 357 -13.34 -10.67 6.59
N TYR A 358 -12.31 -10.42 7.42
CA TYR A 358 -12.46 -9.63 8.62
C TYR A 358 -12.58 -8.15 8.25
N GLU A 359 -13.68 -7.53 8.69
CA GLU A 359 -13.91 -6.09 8.40
C GLU A 359 -12.84 -5.19 9.01
N SER A 360 -12.18 -5.65 10.09
CA SER A 360 -11.02 -4.97 10.69
C SER A 360 -9.87 -4.74 9.69
N MET A 361 -9.79 -5.56 8.63
CA MET A 361 -8.78 -5.43 7.57
C MET A 361 -9.20 -4.51 6.43
N HIS A 362 -10.46 -4.07 6.37
CA HIS A 362 -10.89 -3.21 5.28
C HIS A 362 -10.36 -1.78 5.44
N GLY A 363 -9.81 -1.25 4.35
CA GLY A 363 -9.41 0.15 4.22
C GLY A 363 -10.52 1.03 3.64
N ILE A 364 -10.12 2.17 3.08
CA ILE A 364 -11.02 3.16 2.49
C ILE A 364 -10.76 3.36 1.00
N PHE A 365 -11.80 3.79 0.30
CA PHE A 365 -11.73 4.40 -1.02
C PHE A 365 -12.65 5.63 -1.05
N VAL A 366 -12.07 6.79 -1.37
CA VAL A 366 -12.74 8.07 -1.61
C VAL A 366 -12.29 8.58 -2.97
N GLY A 367 -13.21 9.08 -3.80
CA GLY A 367 -12.92 9.65 -5.10
C GLY A 367 -13.63 10.99 -5.28
N HIS A 368 -12.93 12.00 -5.82
CA HIS A 368 -13.47 13.31 -6.14
C HIS A 368 -12.95 13.78 -7.50
N GLY A 369 -13.72 14.58 -8.20
CA GLY A 369 -13.33 15.23 -9.45
C GLY A 369 -14.18 14.83 -10.66
N PRO A 370 -13.85 15.32 -11.86
CA PRO A 370 -14.73 15.20 -13.03
C PRO A 370 -14.99 13.76 -13.50
N GLY A 371 -14.14 12.80 -13.13
CA GLY A 371 -14.35 11.39 -13.45
C GLY A 371 -15.31 10.66 -12.51
N PHE A 372 -15.60 11.21 -11.35
CA PHE A 372 -16.39 10.55 -10.31
C PHE A 372 -17.84 11.05 -10.26
N LYS A 373 -18.75 10.21 -9.81
CA LYS A 373 -20.10 10.62 -9.42
C LYS A 373 -20.02 11.60 -8.24
N SER A 374 -21.09 12.29 -7.94
CA SER A 374 -21.16 13.23 -6.80
C SER A 374 -22.12 12.73 -5.74
N GLY A 375 -21.74 12.81 -4.46
CA GLY A 375 -22.55 12.45 -3.31
C GLY A 375 -22.98 10.98 -3.27
N TYR A 376 -22.13 10.07 -3.78
CA TYR A 376 -22.47 8.65 -3.91
C TYR A 376 -21.66 7.77 -2.96
N ILE A 377 -22.35 6.99 -2.14
CA ILE A 377 -21.74 5.92 -1.35
C ILE A 377 -22.06 4.59 -2.02
N GLY A 378 -21.02 3.89 -2.48
CA GLY A 378 -21.14 2.61 -3.16
C GLY A 378 -20.76 1.43 -2.28
N PRO A 379 -20.97 0.19 -2.78
CA PRO A 379 -20.65 -1.02 -2.03
C PRO A 379 -19.14 -1.16 -1.77
N ARG A 380 -18.80 -2.08 -0.87
CA ARG A 380 -17.41 -2.54 -0.70
C ARG A 380 -16.87 -3.12 -2.00
N ILE A 381 -15.62 -2.82 -2.31
CA ILE A 381 -14.92 -3.31 -3.52
C ILE A 381 -13.54 -3.83 -3.15
N GLN A 382 -13.02 -4.77 -3.95
CA GLN A 382 -11.64 -5.22 -3.81
C GLN A 382 -10.67 -4.19 -4.39
N ASN A 383 -9.54 -4.01 -3.73
CA ASN A 383 -8.53 -3.01 -4.09
C ASN A 383 -7.93 -3.18 -5.50
N ILE A 384 -7.89 -4.41 -6.03
CA ILE A 384 -7.42 -4.70 -7.40
C ILE A 384 -8.26 -4.02 -8.49
N HIS A 385 -9.50 -3.63 -8.19
CA HIS A 385 -10.37 -2.98 -9.18
C HIS A 385 -10.01 -1.50 -9.41
N LEU A 386 -9.23 -0.89 -8.50
CA LEU A 386 -8.86 0.52 -8.60
C LEU A 386 -7.94 0.81 -9.79
N TYR A 387 -7.12 -0.13 -10.21
CA TYR A 387 -6.26 0.03 -11.38
C TYR A 387 -7.05 0.32 -12.66
N GLU A 388 -8.09 -0.48 -12.94
CA GLU A 388 -9.00 -0.27 -14.07
C GLU A 388 -9.72 1.09 -13.96
N MET A 389 -10.12 1.47 -12.74
CA MET A 389 -10.76 2.76 -12.49
C MET A 389 -9.81 3.93 -12.79
N MET A 390 -8.56 3.86 -12.35
CA MET A 390 -7.52 4.85 -12.63
C MET A 390 -7.25 4.96 -14.14
N CYS A 391 -7.11 3.82 -14.83
CA CYS A 391 -6.91 3.81 -16.28
C CYS A 391 -8.07 4.47 -17.02
N LYS A 392 -9.30 4.19 -16.61
CA LYS A 392 -10.51 4.80 -17.23
C LYS A 392 -10.57 6.31 -17.01
N ILE A 393 -10.26 6.78 -15.79
CA ILE A 393 -10.24 8.22 -15.45
C ILE A 393 -9.21 8.99 -16.29
N MET A 394 -8.04 8.39 -16.51
CA MET A 394 -6.95 9.00 -17.27
C MET A 394 -7.05 8.76 -18.79
N ASP A 395 -8.05 8.03 -19.25
CA ASP A 395 -8.23 7.62 -20.67
C ASP A 395 -6.98 6.91 -21.24
N ILE A 396 -6.43 5.95 -20.45
CA ILE A 396 -5.28 5.14 -20.85
C ILE A 396 -5.66 3.66 -20.92
N ILE A 397 -4.89 2.92 -21.74
CA ILE A 397 -5.11 1.47 -21.93
C ILE A 397 -4.49 0.73 -20.74
N PRO A 398 -5.27 -0.08 -19.98
CA PRO A 398 -4.73 -0.84 -18.87
C PRO A 398 -3.78 -1.95 -19.38
N ALA A 399 -2.72 -2.20 -18.62
CA ALA A 399 -1.90 -3.41 -18.76
C ALA A 399 -2.68 -4.65 -18.28
N SER A 400 -2.15 -5.85 -18.54
CA SER A 400 -2.76 -7.09 -18.07
C SER A 400 -2.86 -7.12 -16.55
N ASN A 401 -4.08 -7.30 -16.02
CA ASN A 401 -4.40 -7.26 -14.60
C ASN A 401 -5.52 -8.24 -14.25
N ASP A 402 -5.87 -8.37 -12.95
CA ASP A 402 -6.92 -9.25 -12.43
C ASP A 402 -8.21 -8.46 -12.07
N GLY A 403 -8.21 -7.14 -12.26
CA GLY A 403 -9.33 -6.26 -11.95
C GLY A 403 -10.54 -6.48 -12.87
N ASN A 404 -11.70 -6.12 -12.38
CA ASN A 404 -12.94 -6.18 -13.16
C ASN A 404 -13.35 -4.76 -13.62
N PRO A 405 -13.22 -4.44 -14.92
CA PRO A 405 -13.55 -3.11 -15.43
C PRO A 405 -15.02 -2.72 -15.26
N SER A 406 -15.95 -3.68 -15.11
CA SER A 406 -17.36 -3.36 -14.89
C SER A 406 -17.65 -2.68 -13.54
N ILE A 407 -16.78 -2.89 -12.54
CA ILE A 407 -16.91 -2.25 -11.21
C ILE A 407 -16.67 -0.74 -11.30
N THR A 408 -15.88 -0.28 -12.27
CA THR A 408 -15.57 1.15 -12.44
C THR A 408 -16.84 1.99 -12.65
N THR A 409 -17.83 1.46 -13.37
CA THR A 409 -19.10 2.17 -13.64
C THR A 409 -19.94 2.42 -12.38
N THR A 410 -19.65 1.73 -11.28
CA THR A 410 -20.33 1.94 -10.02
C THR A 410 -20.03 3.34 -9.45
N PHE A 411 -18.79 3.81 -9.59
CA PHE A 411 -18.31 5.05 -8.96
C PHE A 411 -18.04 6.17 -9.96
N LEU A 412 -17.76 5.85 -11.24
CA LEU A 412 -17.44 6.84 -12.25
C LEU A 412 -18.70 7.38 -12.94
N GLN A 413 -18.57 8.60 -13.47
CA GLN A 413 -19.55 9.18 -14.38
C GLN A 413 -19.60 8.39 -15.69
N ASP A 414 -20.74 8.46 -16.42
CA ASP A 414 -20.93 7.82 -17.71
C ASP A 414 -20.05 8.43 -18.81
#